data_bc3be96eb104babb5348b4288cf7ac7c
#
_entry.id   bc3be96eb104babb5348b4288cf7ac7c
#
_cell.length_a   1.000
_cell.length_b   1.000
_cell.length_c   1.000
_cell.angle_alpha   90.00
_cell.angle_beta   90.00
_cell.angle_gamma   90.00
#
_symmetry.space_group_name_H-M   'P 1'
#
loop_
_entity.id
_entity.type
_entity.pdbx_description
1 polymer ?
#
loop_
_entity_poly.entity_id
_entity_poly.type
_entity_poly.pdbx_seq_one_letter_code
_entity_poly.pdbx_strand_id
1 'polypeptide(L)'
;GTRYEIFKMSYYDDLNNLQLVDKSYSRFYPYVSMSLPVSDVRFGLSLTTKVQRPSYYQLRNSQEYFNRYEMEAGNPLLLPQYTTDLTYSTQYKSLRFSLSYQWIKDYIMTSNMIDTENPLHILSKPTNKSHYSALNGNVAYNKTIGIWEFYTNLNVMRTFFSIYNTDGTVTNGKRP
;
A
#
# COMPACT_ATOMS: atom_id res chain seq x y z
N GLY A 1 -13.42 4.78 -16.80
CA GLY A 1 -12.18 4.95 -17.55
C GLY A 1 -11.18 3.85 -17.30
N THR A 2 -10.21 3.73 -18.16
CA THR A 2 -9.10 2.79 -18.00
C THR A 2 -7.81 3.46 -18.48
N ARG A 3 -6.70 3.15 -17.82
CA ARG A 3 -5.35 3.53 -18.26
C ARG A 3 -4.59 2.24 -18.57
N TYR A 4 -4.00 2.19 -19.75
CA TYR A 4 -3.03 1.16 -20.11
C TYR A 4 -1.64 1.74 -20.05
N GLU A 5 -0.72 1.03 -19.43
CA GLU A 5 0.65 1.49 -19.25
C GLU A 5 1.64 0.38 -19.58
N ILE A 6 2.68 0.75 -20.32
CA ILE A 6 3.86 -0.08 -20.56
C ILE A 6 5.01 0.60 -19.82
N PHE A 7 5.67 -0.14 -18.96
CA PHE A 7 6.79 0.34 -18.15
C PHE A 7 7.95 -0.64 -18.25
N LYS A 8 9.14 -0.13 -18.60
CA LYS A 8 10.37 -0.90 -18.60
C LYS A 8 11.25 -0.47 -17.43
N MET A 9 11.71 -1.44 -16.66
CA MET A 9 12.65 -1.23 -15.55
C MET A 9 13.95 -1.97 -15.90
N SER A 10 15.05 -1.21 -15.96
CA SER A 10 16.39 -1.73 -16.19
C SER A 10 17.29 -1.19 -15.08
N TYR A 11 18.01 -2.07 -14.43
CA TYR A 11 19.01 -1.73 -13.44
C TYR A 11 20.34 -2.40 -13.77
N TYR A 12 21.36 -1.59 -13.93
CA TYR A 12 22.72 -2.01 -14.27
C TYR A 12 23.66 -1.63 -13.13
N ASP A 13 24.49 -2.58 -12.70
CA ASP A 13 25.55 -2.36 -11.71
C ASP A 13 26.86 -2.10 -12.45
N ASP A 14 27.25 -0.82 -12.56
CA ASP A 14 28.44 -0.39 -13.28
C ASP A 14 29.75 -0.91 -12.64
N LEU A 15 29.74 -1.13 -11.32
CA LEU A 15 30.94 -1.59 -10.60
C LEU A 15 31.27 -3.04 -10.90
N ASN A 16 30.24 -3.87 -11.02
CA ASN A 16 30.38 -5.30 -11.29
C ASN A 16 30.12 -5.67 -12.75
N ASN A 17 29.82 -4.67 -13.59
CA ASN A 17 29.46 -4.84 -15.00
C ASN A 17 28.34 -5.86 -15.21
N LEU A 18 27.32 -5.82 -14.35
CA LEU A 18 26.26 -6.81 -14.27
C LEU A 18 24.88 -6.16 -14.42
N GLN A 19 24.07 -6.67 -15.34
CA GLN A 19 22.66 -6.30 -15.44
C GLN A 19 21.84 -7.09 -14.41
N LEU A 20 21.42 -6.42 -13.33
CA LEU A 20 20.66 -7.06 -12.25
C LEU A 20 19.18 -7.23 -12.56
N VAL A 21 18.59 -6.28 -13.30
CA VAL A 21 17.17 -6.29 -13.64
C VAL A 21 16.97 -5.76 -15.06
N ASP A 22 16.23 -6.49 -15.89
CA ASP A 22 15.62 -5.99 -17.12
C ASP A 22 14.22 -6.60 -17.24
N LYS A 23 13.21 -5.82 -16.85
CA LYS A 23 11.81 -6.26 -16.82
C LYS A 23 10.91 -5.25 -17.50
N SER A 24 10.01 -5.76 -18.33
CA SER A 24 8.93 -4.97 -18.93
C SER A 24 7.61 -5.37 -18.33
N TYR A 25 6.83 -4.38 -17.94
CA TYR A 25 5.50 -4.55 -17.37
C TYR A 25 4.49 -3.88 -18.28
N SER A 26 3.39 -4.59 -18.59
CA SER A 26 2.24 -4.02 -19.26
C SER A 26 0.99 -4.30 -18.44
N ARG A 27 0.20 -3.28 -18.15
CA ARG A 27 -0.98 -3.46 -17.29
C ARG A 27 -2.07 -2.43 -17.54
N PHE A 28 -3.31 -2.89 -17.34
CA PHE A 28 -4.49 -2.05 -17.29
C PHE A 28 -4.78 -1.61 -15.85
N TYR A 29 -5.15 -0.35 -15.71
CA TYR A 29 -5.59 0.27 -14.46
C TYR A 29 -7.03 0.73 -14.64
N PRO A 30 -8.02 -0.11 -14.30
CA PRO A 30 -9.42 0.28 -14.39
C PRO A 30 -9.76 1.32 -13.33
N TYR A 31 -10.60 2.26 -13.73
CA TYR A 31 -11.26 3.22 -12.87
C TYR A 31 -12.73 3.27 -13.22
N VAL A 32 -13.57 3.00 -12.25
CA VAL A 32 -15.03 3.10 -12.36
C VAL A 32 -15.55 3.91 -11.19
N SER A 33 -16.41 4.88 -11.49
CA SER A 33 -17.10 5.67 -10.46
C SER A 33 -18.53 5.88 -10.88
N MET A 34 -19.45 5.59 -9.97
CA MET A 34 -20.88 5.76 -10.13
C MET A 34 -21.41 6.53 -8.93
N SER A 35 -22.26 7.52 -9.21
CA SER A 35 -22.98 8.28 -8.19
C SER A 35 -24.46 8.31 -8.55
N LEU A 36 -25.31 7.89 -7.62
CA LEU A 36 -26.75 7.79 -7.79
C LEU A 36 -27.46 8.62 -6.71
N PRO A 37 -28.05 9.76 -7.07
CA PRO A 37 -28.93 10.49 -6.16
C PRO A 37 -30.32 9.85 -6.15
N VAL A 38 -30.82 9.55 -4.96
CA VAL A 38 -32.20 9.03 -4.73
C VAL A 38 -32.82 9.85 -3.61
N SER A 39 -33.73 10.76 -3.97
CA SER A 39 -34.30 11.73 -3.02
C SER A 39 -33.20 12.51 -2.27
N ASP A 40 -33.22 12.50 -0.95
CA ASP A 40 -32.22 13.15 -0.08
C ASP A 40 -30.95 12.33 0.14
N VAL A 41 -30.86 11.13 -0.44
CA VAL A 41 -29.73 10.22 -0.27
C VAL A 41 -28.90 10.20 -1.55
N ARG A 42 -27.58 10.28 -1.41
CA ARG A 42 -26.63 10.09 -2.49
C ARG A 42 -25.81 8.84 -2.21
N PHE A 43 -25.85 7.89 -3.13
CA PHE A 43 -25.03 6.69 -3.13
C PHE A 43 -23.83 6.87 -4.06
N GLY A 44 -22.68 6.39 -3.66
CA GLY A 44 -21.48 6.37 -4.47
C GLY A 44 -20.82 4.99 -4.42
N LEU A 45 -20.34 4.53 -5.57
CA LEU A 45 -19.52 3.34 -5.69
C LEU A 45 -18.33 3.67 -6.58
N SER A 46 -17.12 3.36 -6.13
CA SER A 46 -15.92 3.57 -6.94
C SER A 46 -14.96 2.40 -6.81
N LEU A 47 -14.36 2.04 -7.94
CA LEU A 47 -13.25 1.09 -8.04
C LEU A 47 -12.07 1.83 -8.67
N THR A 48 -10.91 1.78 -8.02
CA THR A 48 -9.71 2.47 -8.49
C THR A 48 -8.51 1.54 -8.36
N THR A 49 -7.69 1.45 -9.41
CA THR A 49 -6.42 0.73 -9.36
C THR A 49 -5.25 1.69 -9.56
N LYS A 50 -4.26 1.61 -8.69
CA LYS A 50 -3.05 2.45 -8.67
C LYS A 50 -1.80 1.58 -8.66
N VAL A 51 -0.70 2.12 -9.18
CA VAL A 51 0.62 1.52 -9.06
C VAL A 51 1.54 2.46 -8.29
N GLN A 52 2.31 1.89 -7.38
CA GLN A 52 3.43 2.54 -6.71
C GLN A 52 4.70 1.81 -7.09
N ARG A 53 5.62 2.52 -7.74
CA ARG A 53 6.92 1.99 -8.12
C ARG A 53 7.91 2.19 -7.00
N PRO A 54 8.87 1.26 -6.81
CA PRO A 54 9.98 1.49 -5.91
C PRO A 54 10.73 2.76 -6.29
N SER A 55 11.20 3.50 -5.30
CA SER A 55 12.07 4.65 -5.52
C SER A 55 13.49 4.17 -5.86
N TYR A 56 14.30 5.05 -6.50
CA TYR A 56 15.72 4.74 -6.76
C TYR A 56 16.48 4.42 -5.48
N TYR A 57 16.17 5.09 -4.39
CA TYR A 57 16.74 4.81 -3.08
C TYR A 57 16.46 3.38 -2.60
N GLN A 58 15.23 2.90 -2.80
CA GLN A 58 14.85 1.53 -2.45
C GLN A 58 15.48 0.48 -3.36
N LEU A 59 15.82 0.85 -4.60
CA LEU A 59 16.41 -0.05 -5.60
C LEU A 59 17.95 -0.09 -5.55
N ARG A 60 18.59 0.75 -4.74
CA ARG A 60 20.06 0.77 -4.64
C ARG A 60 20.64 -0.59 -4.27
N ASN A 61 21.83 -0.91 -4.74
CA ASN A 61 22.58 -2.11 -4.38
C ASN A 61 23.66 -1.83 -3.32
N SER A 62 23.54 -0.71 -2.62
CA SER A 62 24.48 -0.33 -1.55
C SER A 62 23.90 -0.62 -0.18
N GLN A 63 24.77 -0.88 0.75
CA GLN A 63 24.49 -0.95 2.18
C GLN A 63 25.10 0.28 2.85
N GLU A 64 24.38 0.86 3.78
CA GLU A 64 24.79 2.02 4.54
C GLU A 64 24.58 1.77 6.03
N TYR A 65 25.55 2.16 6.85
CA TYR A 65 25.41 2.13 8.31
C TYR A 65 24.61 3.34 8.75
N PHE A 66 23.43 3.10 9.33
CA PHE A 66 22.65 4.13 9.99
C PHE A 66 23.24 4.46 11.37
N ASN A 67 23.68 3.44 12.09
CA ASN A 67 24.41 3.54 13.35
C ASN A 67 25.25 2.26 13.56
N ARG A 68 25.86 2.11 14.76
CA ARG A 68 26.74 0.99 15.07
C ARG A 68 26.09 -0.39 14.98
N TYR A 69 24.78 -0.47 15.10
CA TYR A 69 24.01 -1.72 15.17
C TYR A 69 22.99 -1.88 14.04
N GLU A 70 22.78 -0.83 13.27
CA GLU A 70 21.77 -0.82 12.21
C GLU A 70 22.38 -0.48 10.87
N MET A 71 22.13 -1.35 9.92
CA MET A 71 22.47 -1.16 8.52
C MET A 71 21.18 -1.05 7.68
N GLU A 72 21.23 -0.26 6.65
CA GLU A 72 20.17 -0.15 5.67
C GLU A 72 20.69 -0.57 4.29
N ALA A 73 19.93 -1.43 3.61
CA ALA A 73 20.24 -1.84 2.25
C ALA A 73 19.04 -1.57 1.33
N GLY A 74 19.32 -1.27 0.07
CA GLY A 74 18.28 -1.30 -0.95
C GLY A 74 18.02 -2.72 -1.47
N ASN A 75 17.08 -2.84 -2.40
CA ASN A 75 16.74 -4.10 -3.04
C ASN A 75 16.41 -3.88 -4.53
N PRO A 76 17.36 -4.14 -5.45
CA PRO A 76 17.12 -3.98 -6.88
C PRO A 76 16.02 -4.90 -7.44
N LEU A 77 15.66 -5.96 -6.71
CA LEU A 77 14.65 -6.94 -7.13
C LEU A 77 13.22 -6.57 -6.74
N LEU A 78 13.00 -5.38 -6.14
CA LEU A 78 11.67 -4.93 -5.78
C LEU A 78 10.74 -4.85 -6.99
N LEU A 79 9.53 -5.35 -6.78
CA LEU A 79 8.43 -5.27 -7.74
C LEU A 79 7.57 -4.03 -7.46
N PRO A 80 6.92 -3.46 -8.48
CA PRO A 80 5.91 -2.43 -8.29
C PRO A 80 4.74 -2.96 -7.46
N GLN A 81 4.29 -2.14 -6.52
CA GLN A 81 3.10 -2.42 -5.70
C GLN A 81 1.85 -1.98 -6.44
N TYR A 82 0.81 -2.81 -6.43
CA TYR A 82 -0.48 -2.52 -7.04
C TYR A 82 -1.57 -2.48 -5.97
N THR A 83 -2.24 -1.34 -5.90
CA THR A 83 -3.32 -1.10 -4.95
C THR A 83 -4.64 -0.99 -5.69
N THR A 84 -5.62 -1.79 -5.29
CA THR A 84 -7.00 -1.69 -5.77
C THR A 84 -7.90 -1.32 -4.60
N ASP A 85 -8.65 -0.24 -4.77
CA ASP A 85 -9.57 0.31 -3.78
C ASP A 85 -11.00 0.18 -4.30
N LEU A 86 -11.86 -0.51 -3.56
CA LEU A 86 -13.31 -0.52 -3.75
C LEU A 86 -13.94 0.30 -2.63
N THR A 87 -14.63 1.39 -2.97
CA THR A 87 -15.24 2.29 -2.00
C THR A 87 -16.73 2.43 -2.28
N TYR A 88 -17.52 2.16 -1.25
CA TYR A 88 -18.93 2.50 -1.18
C TYR A 88 -19.11 3.71 -0.28
N SER A 89 -19.95 4.64 -0.67
CA SER A 89 -20.28 5.82 0.13
C SER A 89 -21.77 6.13 0.09
N THR A 90 -22.30 6.63 1.20
CA THR A 90 -23.67 7.12 1.30
C THR A 90 -23.67 8.45 2.04
N GLN A 91 -24.39 9.40 1.50
CA GLN A 91 -24.61 10.69 2.14
C GLN A 91 -26.11 10.95 2.27
N TYR A 92 -26.55 11.23 3.50
CA TYR A 92 -27.90 11.65 3.82
C TYR A 92 -27.83 12.92 4.66
N LYS A 93 -28.26 14.04 4.09
CA LYS A 93 -28.19 15.36 4.76
C LYS A 93 -26.78 15.62 5.34
N SER A 94 -26.69 15.71 6.65
CA SER A 94 -25.47 15.96 7.42
C SER A 94 -24.63 14.70 7.73
N LEU A 95 -25.18 13.52 7.46
CA LEU A 95 -24.53 12.23 7.74
C LEU A 95 -23.85 11.70 6.47
N ARG A 96 -22.58 11.33 6.60
CA ARG A 96 -21.81 10.64 5.57
C ARG A 96 -21.26 9.34 6.13
N PHE A 97 -21.49 8.27 5.39
CA PHE A 97 -20.91 6.97 5.65
C PHE A 97 -20.04 6.56 4.46
N SER A 98 -18.90 5.96 4.72
CA SER A 98 -18.12 5.30 3.67
C SER A 98 -17.49 4.01 4.18
N LEU A 99 -17.44 3.03 3.30
CA LEU A 99 -16.80 1.74 3.52
C LEU A 99 -15.86 1.47 2.36
N SER A 100 -14.58 1.31 2.62
CA SER A 100 -13.59 1.00 1.60
C SER A 100 -12.87 -0.30 1.92
N TYR A 101 -12.72 -1.12 0.88
CA TYR A 101 -11.89 -2.30 0.92
C TYR A 101 -10.72 -2.12 -0.04
N GLN A 102 -9.52 -2.22 0.52
CA GLN A 102 -8.27 -2.07 -0.20
C GLN A 102 -7.55 -3.40 -0.23
N TRP A 103 -7.10 -3.82 -1.43
CA TRP A 103 -6.17 -4.93 -1.52
C TRP A 103 -4.94 -4.53 -2.32
N ILE A 104 -3.79 -4.93 -1.76
CA ILE A 104 -2.47 -4.56 -2.27
C ILE A 104 -1.72 -5.83 -2.64
N LYS A 105 -1.29 -5.88 -3.89
CA LYS A 105 -0.39 -6.91 -4.40
C LYS A 105 1.04 -6.39 -4.41
N ASP A 106 1.98 -7.24 -4.04
CA ASP A 106 3.41 -6.93 -3.99
C ASP A 106 3.71 -5.72 -3.08
N TYR A 107 3.06 -5.69 -1.90
CA TYR A 107 3.18 -4.61 -0.93
C TYR A 107 4.64 -4.37 -0.53
N ILE A 108 5.12 -3.15 -0.73
CA ILE A 108 6.50 -2.77 -0.38
C ILE A 108 6.55 -2.38 1.09
N MET A 109 7.32 -3.12 1.88
CA MET A 109 7.57 -2.81 3.27
C MET A 109 9.04 -3.00 3.63
N THR A 110 9.52 -2.26 4.61
CA THR A 110 10.85 -2.49 5.20
C THR A 110 10.76 -3.70 6.14
N SER A 111 11.62 -4.68 5.90
CA SER A 111 11.80 -5.84 6.76
C SER A 111 13.13 -5.72 7.49
N ASN A 112 13.09 -5.90 8.81
CA ASN A 112 14.27 -5.92 9.65
C ASN A 112 14.70 -7.38 9.84
N MET A 113 15.93 -7.67 9.48
CA MET A 113 16.54 -9.00 9.59
C MET A 113 17.80 -8.90 10.43
N ILE A 114 18.11 -9.96 11.17
CA ILE A 114 19.42 -10.07 11.81
C ILE A 114 20.43 -10.34 10.72
N ASP A 115 21.54 -9.61 10.73
CA ASP A 115 22.62 -9.82 9.78
C ASP A 115 23.24 -11.22 9.98
N THR A 116 23.41 -11.96 8.89
CA THR A 116 23.94 -13.31 8.93
C THR A 116 25.43 -13.35 9.27
N GLU A 117 26.17 -12.29 8.98
CA GLU A 117 27.60 -12.20 9.25
C GLU A 117 27.88 -11.67 10.66
N ASN A 118 27.01 -10.78 11.17
CA ASN A 118 27.14 -10.24 12.52
C ASN A 118 25.77 -10.16 13.22
N PRO A 119 25.46 -11.12 14.12
CA PRO A 119 24.17 -11.18 14.81
C PRO A 119 23.84 -9.96 15.70
N LEU A 120 24.79 -9.08 15.95
CA LEU A 120 24.56 -7.82 16.68
C LEU A 120 24.02 -6.71 15.76
N HIS A 121 24.04 -6.92 14.45
CA HIS A 121 23.54 -5.94 13.47
C HIS A 121 22.14 -6.30 12.98
N ILE A 122 21.31 -5.28 12.88
CA ILE A 122 19.99 -5.35 12.25
C ILE A 122 20.13 -4.77 10.84
N LEU A 123 19.77 -5.57 9.85
CA LEU A 123 19.69 -5.14 8.45
C LEU A 123 18.25 -4.79 8.11
N SER A 124 18.01 -3.50 7.84
CA SER A 124 16.74 -2.98 7.34
C SER A 124 16.75 -2.98 5.82
N LYS A 125 15.84 -3.75 5.20
CA LYS A 125 15.79 -3.92 3.75
C LYS A 125 14.36 -3.85 3.24
N PRO A 126 14.05 -3.08 2.16
CA PRO A 126 12.74 -3.09 1.55
C PRO A 126 12.48 -4.42 0.84
N THR A 127 11.32 -5.00 1.08
CA THR A 127 10.88 -6.29 0.51
C THR A 127 9.43 -6.21 0.04
N ASN A 128 9.07 -7.04 -0.93
CA ASN A 128 7.68 -7.21 -1.31
C ASN A 128 7.02 -8.30 -0.46
N LYS A 129 5.84 -8.00 0.08
CA LYS A 129 4.92 -8.99 0.65
C LYS A 129 3.81 -9.27 -0.34
N SER A 130 3.46 -10.54 -0.51
CA SER A 130 2.57 -10.98 -1.58
C SER A 130 1.19 -10.35 -1.51
N HIS A 131 0.58 -10.27 -0.33
CA HIS A 131 -0.78 -9.78 -0.14
C HIS A 131 -0.93 -9.00 1.17
N TYR A 132 -1.60 -7.88 1.04
CA TYR A 132 -2.05 -7.06 2.15
C TYR A 132 -3.44 -6.54 1.81
N SER A 133 -4.37 -6.59 2.74
CA SER A 133 -5.67 -5.95 2.56
C SER A 133 -6.13 -5.23 3.82
N ALA A 134 -6.97 -4.23 3.62
CA ALA A 134 -7.52 -3.43 4.69
C ALA A 134 -8.99 -3.09 4.41
N LEU A 135 -9.80 -3.17 5.44
CA LEU A 135 -11.17 -2.67 5.46
C LEU A 135 -11.21 -1.40 6.31
N ASN A 136 -11.73 -0.33 5.75
CA ASN A 136 -11.85 0.96 6.42
C ASN A 136 -13.30 1.43 6.38
N GLY A 137 -13.88 1.68 7.55
CA GLY A 137 -15.21 2.26 7.74
C GLY A 137 -15.09 3.66 8.32
N ASN A 138 -15.78 4.62 7.73
CA ASN A 138 -15.82 6.00 8.22
C ASN A 138 -17.26 6.48 8.32
N VAL A 139 -17.57 7.14 9.44
CA VAL A 139 -18.84 7.85 9.68
C VAL A 139 -18.52 9.27 10.03
N ALA A 140 -19.05 10.22 9.29
CA ALA A 140 -18.90 11.65 9.56
C ALA A 140 -20.28 12.29 9.67
N TYR A 141 -20.42 13.14 10.66
CA TYR A 141 -21.61 13.94 10.90
C TYR A 141 -21.22 15.41 11.06
N ASN A 142 -21.87 16.28 10.28
CA ASN A 142 -21.66 17.73 10.36
C ASN A 142 -22.99 18.43 10.39
N LYS A 143 -23.26 19.25 11.42
CA LYS A 143 -24.50 20.01 11.55
C LYS A 143 -24.26 21.36 12.19
N THR A 144 -24.80 22.40 11.58
CA THR A 144 -24.84 23.76 12.14
C THR A 144 -26.19 23.97 12.82
N ILE A 145 -26.17 24.44 14.07
CA ILE A 145 -27.36 24.79 14.86
C ILE A 145 -27.13 26.21 15.41
N GLY A 146 -27.78 27.20 14.82
CA GLY A 146 -27.56 28.58 15.13
C GLY A 146 -26.11 29.02 14.85
N ILE A 147 -25.38 29.44 15.89
CA ILE A 147 -23.98 29.85 15.79
C ILE A 147 -23.00 28.66 16.02
N TRP A 148 -23.50 27.47 16.34
CA TRP A 148 -22.67 26.32 16.68
C TRP A 148 -22.55 25.36 15.49
N GLU A 149 -21.32 24.95 15.19
CA GLU A 149 -21.02 23.91 14.22
C GLU A 149 -20.52 22.66 14.95
N PHE A 150 -21.25 21.54 14.75
CA PHE A 150 -20.90 20.25 15.32
C PHE A 150 -20.30 19.38 14.24
N TYR A 151 -19.07 18.92 14.45
CA TYR A 151 -18.37 17.98 13.60
C TYR A 151 -17.98 16.75 14.39
N THR A 152 -18.36 15.56 13.90
CA THR A 152 -17.98 14.28 14.46
C THR A 152 -17.48 13.37 13.36
N ASN A 153 -16.35 12.72 13.59
CA ASN A 153 -15.79 11.74 12.67
C ASN A 153 -15.36 10.48 13.44
N LEU A 154 -15.85 9.33 13.02
CA LEU A 154 -15.46 8.01 13.52
C LEU A 154 -14.84 7.21 12.38
N ASN A 155 -13.61 6.75 12.59
CA ASN A 155 -12.90 5.89 11.64
C ASN A 155 -12.53 4.58 12.32
N VAL A 156 -12.84 3.46 11.64
CA VAL A 156 -12.50 2.11 12.08
C VAL A 156 -11.77 1.43 10.95
N MET A 157 -10.57 0.94 11.21
CA MET A 157 -9.76 0.23 10.23
C MET A 157 -9.40 -1.16 10.73
N ARG A 158 -9.54 -2.15 9.85
CA ARG A 158 -9.08 -3.52 10.09
C ARG A 158 -8.17 -3.96 8.96
N THR A 159 -6.97 -4.40 9.32
CA THR A 159 -5.97 -4.89 8.37
C THR A 159 -5.92 -6.40 8.36
N PHE A 160 -5.64 -6.99 7.19
CA PHE A 160 -5.47 -8.42 7.00
C PHE A 160 -4.14 -8.62 6.26
N PHE A 161 -3.24 -9.35 6.86
CA PHE A 161 -1.95 -9.67 6.26
C PHE A 161 -1.50 -11.05 6.70
N SER A 162 -0.77 -11.73 5.84
CA SER A 162 -0.14 -13.01 6.14
C SER A 162 1.37 -12.79 6.22
N ILE A 163 1.96 -13.21 7.34
CA ILE A 163 3.41 -13.22 7.50
C ILE A 163 3.87 -14.64 7.22
N TYR A 164 4.73 -14.79 6.22
CA TYR A 164 5.47 -16.02 5.99
C TYR A 164 6.74 -15.97 6.84
N ASN A 165 6.83 -16.86 7.79
CA ASN A 165 8.04 -17.02 8.59
C ASN A 165 9.13 -17.73 7.79
N THR A 166 10.38 -17.60 8.22
CA THR A 166 11.54 -18.27 7.59
C THR A 166 11.46 -19.79 7.63
N ASP A 167 10.64 -20.35 8.50
CA ASP A 167 10.37 -21.79 8.63
C ASP A 167 9.25 -22.31 7.72
N GLY A 168 8.70 -21.45 6.84
CA GLY A 168 7.60 -21.77 5.93
C GLY A 168 6.21 -21.75 6.57
N THR A 169 6.10 -21.42 7.86
CA THR A 169 4.81 -21.30 8.54
C THR A 169 4.14 -19.96 8.21
N VAL A 170 2.81 -19.98 8.03
CA VAL A 170 2.01 -18.78 7.75
C VAL A 170 1.34 -18.31 9.04
N THR A 171 1.74 -17.16 9.53
CA THR A 171 1.05 -16.50 10.65
C THR A 171 0.07 -15.46 10.09
N ASN A 172 -1.22 -15.73 10.23
CA ASN A 172 -2.26 -14.76 9.89
C ASN A 172 -2.38 -13.75 11.02
N GLY A 173 -1.88 -12.53 10.77
CA GLY A 173 -2.01 -11.42 11.69
C GLY A 173 -3.44 -10.89 11.69
N LYS A 174 -4.21 -11.23 12.71
CA LYS A 174 -5.44 -10.52 13.08
C LYS A 174 -5.06 -9.58 14.22
N ARG A 175 -4.83 -8.32 13.92
CA ARG A 175 -4.86 -7.28 14.96
C ARG A 175 -6.21 -6.59 14.90
N PRO A 176 -6.83 -6.37 16.06
CA PRO A 176 -8.08 -5.61 16.17
C PRO A 176 -7.89 -4.16 15.75
#